data_4baafd5c7f3aab30cea0cd2c5e308586
#
_entry.id   4baafd5c7f3aab30cea0cd2c5e308586
#
_cell.length_a   1.000
_cell.length_b   1.000
_cell.length_c   1.000
_cell.angle_alpha   90.00
_cell.angle_beta   90.00
_cell.angle_gamma   90.00
#
_symmetry.space_group_name_H-M   'P 1'
#
loop_
_entity.id
_entity.type
_entity.pdbx_description
1 polymer ?
#
loop_
_entity_poly.entity_id
_entity_poly.type
_entity_poly.pdbx_seq_one_letter_code
_entity_poly.pdbx_strand_id
1 'polypeptide(L)'
;GMSAKCTGRILEVPVGKELLGRVVDALGNPVDGKGPLNNTETDAVEKVAPGVIWRKSVDQPVQTGYKAVDAMIPVGRGQRELIIGDRQIGKTALAIDAIINQKDSGIFCVYVAIGQKQSTIANVVRKLEENGALANTIVVVASASESAALQFLAPYAGCTMGEFFR
;
A
#
# COMPACT_ATOMS: atom_id res chain seq x y z
N GLY A 1 1.87 8.56 -37.47
CA GLY A 1 2.19 7.56 -36.48
C GLY A 1 2.96 8.16 -35.31
N MET A 2 2.77 7.64 -34.11
CA MET A 2 3.57 8.02 -32.93
C MET A 2 4.84 7.18 -32.91
N SER A 3 5.97 7.75 -32.48
CA SER A 3 7.21 7.03 -32.28
C SER A 3 7.40 6.71 -30.80
N ALA A 4 7.90 5.52 -30.50
CA ALA A 4 8.27 5.11 -29.15
C ALA A 4 9.80 4.91 -29.10
N LYS A 5 10.42 5.34 -28.00
CA LYS A 5 11.86 5.19 -27.75
C LYS A 5 12.07 4.51 -26.40
N CYS A 6 12.87 3.44 -26.38
CA CYS A 6 13.27 2.79 -25.13
C CYS A 6 14.11 3.76 -24.28
N THR A 7 13.83 3.80 -22.97
CA THR A 7 14.60 4.60 -22.00
C THR A 7 15.89 3.90 -21.57
N GLY A 8 15.99 2.58 -21.80
CA GLY A 8 17.11 1.73 -21.31
C GLY A 8 17.05 1.47 -19.80
N ARG A 9 15.97 1.88 -19.12
CA ARG A 9 15.77 1.66 -17.68
C ARG A 9 14.63 0.67 -17.44
N ILE A 10 14.75 -0.13 -16.41
CA ILE A 10 13.65 -0.92 -15.84
C ILE A 10 12.66 0.05 -15.18
N LEU A 11 11.41 -0.35 -15.06
CA LEU A 11 10.40 0.45 -14.37
C LEU A 11 10.74 0.52 -12.87
N GLU A 12 10.89 1.74 -12.37
CA GLU A 12 11.22 2.05 -10.98
C GLU A 12 10.16 2.98 -10.39
N VAL A 13 10.00 2.92 -9.08
CA VAL A 13 9.14 3.84 -8.30
C VAL A 13 9.95 4.47 -7.17
N PRO A 14 9.60 5.68 -6.74
CA PRO A 14 10.21 6.29 -5.58
C PRO A 14 9.97 5.45 -4.33
N VAL A 15 10.99 5.33 -3.49
CA VAL A 15 10.94 4.67 -2.18
C VAL A 15 11.55 5.59 -1.12
N GLY A 16 11.15 5.47 0.11
CA GLY A 16 11.70 6.29 1.20
C GLY A 16 10.65 6.79 2.19
N LYS A 17 11.14 7.40 3.26
CA LYS A 17 10.29 7.92 4.34
C LYS A 17 9.41 9.10 3.90
N GLU A 18 9.79 9.81 2.85
CA GLU A 18 9.06 10.93 2.28
C GLU A 18 7.70 10.53 1.68
N LEU A 19 7.50 9.24 1.43
CA LEU A 19 6.22 8.68 1.00
C LEU A 19 5.22 8.52 2.14
N LEU A 20 5.67 8.51 3.39
CA LEU A 20 4.77 8.40 4.55
C LEU A 20 3.87 9.63 4.63
N GLY A 21 2.59 9.40 4.82
CA GLY A 21 1.56 10.45 4.84
C GLY A 21 1.15 10.97 3.47
N ARG A 22 1.64 10.36 2.38
CA ARG A 22 1.37 10.79 1.01
C ARG A 22 0.42 9.83 0.29
N VAL A 23 -0.27 10.40 -0.69
CA VAL A 23 -1.10 9.66 -1.65
C VAL A 23 -0.43 9.77 -3.02
N VAL A 24 -0.09 8.64 -3.59
CA VAL A 24 0.63 8.56 -4.87
C VAL A 24 -0.09 7.68 -5.87
N ASP A 25 0.19 7.87 -7.15
CA ASP A 25 -0.28 6.97 -8.21
C ASP A 25 0.57 5.68 -8.30
N ALA A 26 0.25 4.80 -9.25
CA ALA A 26 0.99 3.55 -9.47
C ALA A 26 2.44 3.73 -9.94
N LEU A 27 2.84 4.93 -10.35
CA LEU A 27 4.21 5.29 -10.72
C LEU A 27 4.94 6.07 -9.62
N GLY A 28 4.27 6.31 -8.48
CA GLY A 28 4.80 7.04 -7.34
C GLY A 28 4.69 8.56 -7.47
N ASN A 29 3.95 9.10 -8.46
CA ASN A 29 3.70 10.52 -8.53
C ASN A 29 2.67 10.94 -7.49
N PRO A 30 2.89 12.03 -6.73
CA PRO A 30 1.93 12.49 -5.74
C PRO A 30 0.64 13.00 -6.37
N VAL A 31 -0.50 12.58 -5.82
CA VAL A 31 -1.85 13.01 -6.26
C VAL A 31 -2.65 13.70 -5.14
N ASP A 32 -2.00 13.98 -4.02
CA ASP A 32 -2.59 14.56 -2.81
C ASP A 32 -2.57 16.10 -2.76
N GLY A 33 -2.04 16.75 -3.78
CA GLY A 33 -1.92 18.21 -3.82
C GLY A 33 -0.87 18.81 -2.87
N LYS A 34 -0.10 17.99 -2.16
CA LYS A 34 0.94 18.43 -1.20
C LYS A 34 2.29 18.75 -1.85
N GLY A 35 2.34 18.90 -3.18
CA GLY A 35 3.55 19.17 -3.93
C GLY A 35 4.41 17.93 -4.23
N PRO A 36 5.54 18.10 -4.93
CA PRO A 36 6.41 17.01 -5.34
C PRO A 36 7.06 16.31 -4.14
N LEU A 37 7.46 15.05 -4.36
CA LEU A 37 8.30 14.32 -3.41
C LEU A 37 9.75 14.82 -3.54
N ASN A 38 10.39 15.09 -2.40
CA ASN A 38 11.80 15.51 -2.36
C ASN A 38 12.75 14.31 -2.21
N ASN A 39 12.31 13.14 -2.65
CA ASN A 39 13.10 11.94 -2.52
C ASN A 39 13.88 11.69 -3.81
N THR A 40 15.07 11.11 -3.67
CA THR A 40 15.96 10.76 -4.76
C THR A 40 16.14 9.25 -4.93
N GLU A 41 15.62 8.45 -3.99
CA GLU A 41 15.77 7.01 -4.00
C GLU A 41 14.65 6.38 -4.83
N THR A 42 15.02 5.47 -5.73
CA THR A 42 14.10 4.68 -6.54
C THR A 42 14.44 3.21 -6.42
N ASP A 43 13.46 2.35 -6.63
CA ASP A 43 13.67 0.92 -6.63
C ASP A 43 12.79 0.24 -7.69
N ALA A 44 13.27 -0.90 -8.21
CA ALA A 44 12.60 -1.62 -9.29
C ALA A 44 11.25 -2.18 -8.85
N VAL A 45 10.23 -2.01 -9.69
CA VAL A 45 8.87 -2.49 -9.42
C VAL A 45 8.80 -4.02 -9.52
N GLU A 46 9.52 -4.60 -10.47
CA GLU A 46 9.60 -6.06 -10.63
C GLU A 46 10.93 -6.58 -10.10
N LYS A 47 10.84 -7.38 -9.04
CA LYS A 47 11.98 -8.05 -8.42
C LYS A 47 11.73 -9.54 -8.27
N VAL A 48 12.80 -10.32 -8.29
CA VAL A 48 12.72 -11.75 -7.96
C VAL A 48 12.46 -11.90 -6.46
N ALA A 49 11.34 -12.54 -6.11
CA ALA A 49 11.01 -12.80 -4.70
C ALA A 49 12.05 -13.72 -4.04
N PRO A 50 12.37 -13.50 -2.74
CA PRO A 50 13.25 -14.40 -2.01
C PRO A 50 12.73 -15.85 -2.03
N GLY A 51 13.61 -16.80 -2.31
CA GLY A 51 13.29 -18.23 -2.25
C GLY A 51 12.89 -18.68 -0.85
N VAL A 52 12.27 -19.87 -0.76
CA VAL A 52 11.73 -20.41 0.51
C VAL A 52 12.79 -20.48 1.61
N ILE A 53 14.04 -20.81 1.26
CA ILE A 53 15.16 -20.95 2.21
C ILE A 53 15.50 -19.61 2.89
N TRP A 54 15.28 -18.50 2.22
CA TRP A 54 15.62 -17.15 2.71
C TRP A 54 14.49 -16.48 3.48
N ARG A 55 13.30 -17.10 3.54
CA ARG A 55 12.15 -16.55 4.23
C ARG A 55 12.18 -16.89 5.71
N LYS A 56 12.04 -15.89 6.55
CA LYS A 56 11.84 -16.08 7.98
C LYS A 56 10.44 -16.67 8.23
N SER A 57 10.33 -17.60 9.17
CA SER A 57 9.04 -18.08 9.64
C SER A 57 8.23 -16.96 10.30
N VAL A 58 6.91 -17.00 10.14
CA VAL A 58 6.00 -16.07 10.80
C VAL A 58 5.92 -16.42 12.28
N ASP A 59 6.43 -15.54 13.15
CA ASP A 59 6.59 -15.76 14.57
C ASP A 59 6.00 -14.64 15.44
N GLN A 60 5.50 -13.55 14.81
CA GLN A 60 4.95 -12.39 15.51
C GLN A 60 3.56 -12.05 14.98
N PRO A 61 2.55 -11.87 15.87
CA PRO A 61 1.22 -11.47 15.45
C PRO A 61 1.14 -9.99 15.08
N VAL A 62 0.22 -9.69 14.17
CA VAL A 62 -0.28 -8.32 13.93
C VAL A 62 -1.48 -8.10 14.82
N GLN A 63 -1.47 -7.06 15.62
CA GLN A 63 -2.61 -6.67 16.44
C GLN A 63 -3.59 -5.86 15.58
N THR A 64 -4.63 -6.50 15.08
CA THR A 64 -5.62 -5.85 14.19
C THR A 64 -6.58 -4.93 14.95
N GLY A 65 -6.72 -5.12 16.27
CA GLY A 65 -7.70 -4.46 17.11
C GLY A 65 -9.07 -5.15 17.13
N TYR A 66 -9.28 -6.16 16.32
CA TYR A 66 -10.48 -6.99 16.33
C TYR A 66 -10.29 -8.19 17.24
N LYS A 67 -10.97 -8.21 18.39
CA LYS A 67 -10.84 -9.28 19.38
C LYS A 67 -11.05 -10.68 18.79
N ALA A 68 -12.03 -10.83 17.88
CA ALA A 68 -12.31 -12.11 17.26
C ALA A 68 -11.17 -12.59 16.36
N VAL A 69 -10.52 -11.67 15.61
CA VAL A 69 -9.38 -11.99 14.77
C VAL A 69 -8.17 -12.29 15.65
N ASP A 70 -7.82 -11.36 16.54
CA ASP A 70 -6.58 -11.41 17.33
C ASP A 70 -6.55 -12.61 18.30
N ALA A 71 -7.73 -13.04 18.80
CA ALA A 71 -7.85 -14.14 19.77
C ALA A 71 -8.05 -15.52 19.13
N MET A 72 -8.77 -15.60 18.00
CA MET A 72 -9.18 -16.88 17.43
C MET A 72 -8.46 -17.24 16.13
N ILE A 73 -8.12 -16.25 15.30
CA ILE A 73 -7.50 -16.42 14.00
C ILE A 73 -6.41 -15.34 13.81
N PRO A 74 -5.37 -15.34 14.67
CA PRO A 74 -4.37 -14.29 14.63
C PRO A 74 -3.64 -14.23 13.28
N VAL A 75 -3.46 -13.03 12.76
CA VAL A 75 -2.69 -12.76 11.54
C VAL A 75 -1.24 -12.49 11.92
N GLY A 76 -0.31 -13.18 11.30
CA GLY A 76 1.12 -13.00 11.56
C GLY A 76 1.76 -11.95 10.67
N ARG A 77 2.82 -11.32 11.16
CA ARG A 77 3.63 -10.37 10.37
C ARG A 77 4.33 -11.13 9.24
N GLY A 78 4.03 -10.74 7.99
CA GLY A 78 4.48 -11.43 6.79
C GLY A 78 3.50 -12.47 6.25
N GLN A 79 2.39 -12.72 6.94
CA GLN A 79 1.31 -13.58 6.45
C GLN A 79 0.56 -12.89 5.31
N ARG A 80 0.09 -13.70 4.36
CA ARG A 80 -0.81 -13.27 3.30
C ARG A 80 -2.22 -13.71 3.65
N GLU A 81 -3.12 -12.75 3.79
CA GLU A 81 -4.50 -12.98 4.22
C GLU A 81 -5.49 -12.50 3.15
N LEU A 82 -6.57 -13.23 2.96
CA LEU A 82 -7.64 -12.91 2.04
C LEU A 82 -8.90 -12.46 2.81
N ILE A 83 -9.35 -11.24 2.54
CA ILE A 83 -10.62 -10.71 3.04
C ILE A 83 -11.64 -10.76 1.89
N ILE A 84 -12.54 -11.73 1.93
CA ILE A 84 -13.55 -11.97 0.89
C ILE A 84 -14.98 -11.81 1.44
N GLY A 85 -15.89 -11.36 0.59
CA GLY A 85 -17.32 -11.22 0.92
C GLY A 85 -18.03 -10.30 -0.05
N ASP A 86 -19.33 -10.15 0.10
CA ASP A 86 -20.18 -9.30 -0.75
C ASP A 86 -19.88 -7.82 -0.59
N ARG A 87 -20.52 -6.99 -1.41
CA ARG A 87 -20.36 -5.55 -1.32
C ARG A 87 -20.91 -5.02 0.00
N GLN A 88 -20.28 -3.99 0.56
CA GLN A 88 -20.73 -3.22 1.75
C GLN A 88 -20.83 -4.01 3.07
N ILE A 89 -20.20 -5.17 3.19
CA ILE A 89 -20.18 -5.96 4.43
C ILE A 89 -19.02 -5.62 5.38
N GLY A 90 -18.24 -4.58 5.08
CA GLY A 90 -17.20 -4.09 5.98
C GLY A 90 -15.77 -4.53 5.68
N LYS A 91 -15.47 -5.17 4.52
CA LYS A 91 -14.10 -5.58 4.15
C LYS A 91 -13.07 -4.46 4.27
N THR A 92 -13.39 -3.31 3.66
CA THR A 92 -12.51 -2.13 3.71
C THR A 92 -12.41 -1.55 5.12
N ALA A 93 -13.50 -1.58 5.89
CA ALA A 93 -13.48 -1.12 7.28
C ALA A 93 -12.51 -1.95 8.12
N LEU A 94 -12.53 -3.28 7.97
CA LEU A 94 -11.60 -4.19 8.65
C LEU A 94 -10.14 -3.83 8.34
N ALA A 95 -9.81 -3.59 7.07
CA ALA A 95 -8.45 -3.23 6.66
C ALA A 95 -8.03 -1.86 7.21
N ILE A 96 -8.91 -0.85 7.11
CA ILE A 96 -8.63 0.50 7.59
C ILE A 96 -8.48 0.55 9.11
N ASP A 97 -9.35 -0.15 9.85
CA ASP A 97 -9.27 -0.19 11.31
C ASP A 97 -8.00 -0.92 11.78
N ALA A 98 -7.57 -1.98 11.05
CA ALA A 98 -6.28 -2.62 11.29
C ALA A 98 -5.10 -1.66 11.08
N ILE A 99 -5.13 -0.82 10.03
CA ILE A 99 -4.11 0.22 9.80
C ILE A 99 -4.13 1.25 10.94
N ILE A 100 -5.31 1.74 11.34
CA ILE A 100 -5.45 2.71 12.43
C ILE A 100 -4.86 2.15 13.73
N ASN A 101 -5.06 0.85 13.98
CA ASN A 101 -4.51 0.20 15.18
C ASN A 101 -2.98 0.07 15.17
N GLN A 102 -2.33 0.26 14.01
CA GLN A 102 -0.86 0.24 13.92
C GLN A 102 -0.20 1.61 14.20
N LYS A 103 -0.96 2.67 14.43
CA LYS A 103 -0.46 4.04 14.59
C LYS A 103 0.76 4.17 15.51
N ASP A 104 0.73 3.49 16.66
CA ASP A 104 1.79 3.57 17.69
C ASP A 104 2.63 2.28 17.78
N SER A 105 2.48 1.36 16.83
CA SER A 105 3.16 0.05 16.84
C SER A 105 4.55 0.06 16.18
N GLY A 106 4.93 1.16 15.53
CA GLY A 106 6.14 1.24 14.70
C GLY A 106 6.03 0.50 13.36
N ILE A 107 4.84 0.00 13.00
CA ILE A 107 4.59 -0.65 11.71
C ILE A 107 4.18 0.40 10.69
N PHE A 108 4.86 0.40 9.54
CA PHE A 108 4.45 1.19 8.38
C PHE A 108 3.42 0.44 7.58
N CYS A 109 2.41 1.15 7.11
CA CYS A 109 1.31 0.58 6.35
C CYS A 109 1.33 1.07 4.90
N VAL A 110 0.96 0.21 3.98
CA VAL A 110 0.75 0.59 2.58
C VAL A 110 -0.67 0.17 2.18
N TYR A 111 -1.49 1.13 1.84
CA TYR A 111 -2.84 0.89 1.35
C TYR A 111 -2.87 1.07 -0.17
N VAL A 112 -3.21 0.02 -0.90
CA VAL A 112 -3.28 0.04 -2.37
C VAL A 112 -4.72 -0.01 -2.82
N ALA A 113 -5.22 1.09 -3.38
CA ALA A 113 -6.58 1.20 -3.90
C ALA A 113 -6.60 0.94 -5.41
N ILE A 114 -7.22 -0.15 -5.85
CA ILE A 114 -7.26 -0.55 -7.25
C ILE A 114 -8.71 -0.58 -7.73
N GLY A 115 -9.00 0.11 -8.85
CA GLY A 115 -10.31 0.11 -9.49
C GLY A 115 -11.43 0.73 -8.65
N GLN A 116 -11.10 1.47 -7.60
CA GLN A 116 -12.07 2.13 -6.73
C GLN A 116 -12.45 3.52 -7.28
N LYS A 117 -13.65 4.00 -6.91
CA LYS A 117 -14.06 5.38 -7.19
C LYS A 117 -13.20 6.36 -6.39
N GLN A 118 -12.83 7.49 -6.98
CA GLN A 118 -12.03 8.53 -6.30
C GLN A 118 -12.68 9.01 -4.99
N SER A 119 -14.00 9.14 -4.94
CA SER A 119 -14.72 9.51 -3.71
C SER A 119 -14.54 8.50 -2.58
N THR A 120 -14.48 7.20 -2.90
CA THR A 120 -14.23 6.15 -1.92
C THR A 120 -12.80 6.27 -1.37
N ILE A 121 -11.83 6.49 -2.25
CA ILE A 121 -10.43 6.68 -1.88
C ILE A 121 -10.26 7.93 -1.00
N ALA A 122 -10.88 9.04 -1.37
CA ALA A 122 -10.86 10.26 -0.57
C ALA A 122 -11.43 10.06 0.85
N ASN A 123 -12.51 9.26 0.98
CA ASN A 123 -13.06 8.90 2.29
C ASN A 123 -12.12 8.04 3.12
N VAL A 124 -11.38 7.11 2.50
CA VAL A 124 -10.36 6.31 3.18
C VAL A 124 -9.24 7.19 3.69
N VAL A 125 -8.68 8.05 2.83
CA VAL A 125 -7.60 8.98 3.20
C VAL A 125 -8.03 9.87 4.36
N ARG A 126 -9.23 10.47 4.27
CA ARG A 126 -9.77 11.29 5.35
C ARG A 126 -9.90 10.51 6.66
N LYS A 127 -10.43 9.28 6.62
CA LYS A 127 -10.55 8.44 7.83
C LYS A 127 -9.19 8.14 8.47
N LEU A 128 -8.17 7.87 7.66
CA LEU A 128 -6.79 7.66 8.14
C LEU A 128 -6.21 8.95 8.76
N GLU A 129 -6.47 10.11 8.14
CA GLU A 129 -5.99 11.41 8.61
C GLU A 129 -6.66 11.82 9.93
N GLU A 130 -8.00 11.73 10.02
CA GLU A 130 -8.77 12.02 11.23
C GLU A 130 -8.34 11.18 12.44
N ASN A 131 -7.87 9.95 12.21
CA ASN A 131 -7.37 9.07 13.26
C ASN A 131 -5.85 9.18 13.47
N GLY A 132 -5.16 10.04 12.72
CA GLY A 132 -3.70 10.23 12.83
C GLY A 132 -2.87 9.06 12.34
N ALA A 133 -3.48 8.10 11.62
CA ALA A 133 -2.80 6.91 11.07
C ALA A 133 -2.15 7.17 9.70
N LEU A 134 -2.51 8.27 9.04
CA LEU A 134 -1.95 8.61 7.73
C LEU A 134 -0.44 8.84 7.81
N ALA A 135 0.08 9.38 8.92
CA ALA A 135 1.50 9.65 9.11
C ALA A 135 2.41 8.41 8.97
N ASN A 136 1.87 7.22 9.27
CA ASN A 136 2.58 5.93 9.14
C ASN A 136 2.11 5.13 7.93
N THR A 137 1.35 5.74 7.02
CA THR A 137 0.71 5.05 5.90
C THR A 137 1.09 5.68 4.58
N ILE A 138 1.40 4.85 3.59
CA ILE A 138 1.50 5.23 2.18
C ILE A 138 0.21 4.79 1.51
N VAL A 139 -0.41 5.66 0.73
CA VAL A 139 -1.61 5.33 -0.06
C VAL A 139 -1.24 5.34 -1.54
N VAL A 140 -1.33 4.18 -2.18
CA VAL A 140 -1.11 4.03 -3.62
C VAL A 140 -2.45 3.90 -4.32
N VAL A 141 -2.69 4.70 -5.34
CA VAL A 141 -3.99 4.81 -6.00
C VAL A 141 -3.90 4.47 -7.48
N ALA A 142 -4.73 3.54 -7.93
CA ALA A 142 -5.06 3.34 -9.33
C ALA A 142 -6.59 3.29 -9.44
N SER A 143 -7.21 4.44 -9.65
CA SER A 143 -8.68 4.59 -9.66
C SER A 143 -9.31 3.83 -10.85
N ALA A 144 -10.64 3.68 -10.82
CA ALA A 144 -11.39 3.04 -11.90
C ALA A 144 -11.29 3.77 -13.26
N SER A 145 -10.87 5.04 -13.27
CA SER A 145 -10.63 5.84 -14.48
C SER A 145 -9.22 5.67 -15.05
N GLU A 146 -8.31 5.06 -14.31
CA GLU A 146 -6.95 4.81 -14.77
C GLU A 146 -6.87 3.65 -15.76
N SER A 147 -5.79 3.61 -16.54
CA SER A 147 -5.55 2.52 -17.47
C SER A 147 -5.40 1.17 -16.76
N ALA A 148 -5.76 0.08 -17.43
CA ALA A 148 -5.57 -1.28 -16.91
C ALA A 148 -4.10 -1.56 -16.54
N ALA A 149 -3.15 -0.99 -17.28
CA ALA A 149 -1.72 -1.11 -16.99
C ALA A 149 -1.35 -0.51 -15.62
N LEU A 150 -1.85 0.69 -15.29
CA LEU A 150 -1.61 1.31 -14.00
C LEU A 150 -2.30 0.54 -12.86
N GLN A 151 -3.51 0.03 -13.09
CA GLN A 151 -4.19 -0.82 -12.12
C GLN A 151 -3.43 -2.13 -11.86
N PHE A 152 -2.80 -2.70 -12.89
CA PHE A 152 -1.94 -3.88 -12.76
C PHE A 152 -0.64 -3.57 -12.00
N LEU A 153 -0.03 -2.42 -12.24
CA LEU A 153 1.24 -2.02 -11.61
C LEU A 153 1.09 -1.59 -10.15
N ALA A 154 -0.05 -1.04 -9.76
CA ALA A 154 -0.25 -0.47 -8.42
C ALA A 154 0.12 -1.42 -7.26
N PRO A 155 -0.27 -2.70 -7.23
CA PRO A 155 0.11 -3.61 -6.15
C PRO A 155 1.62 -3.87 -6.10
N TYR A 156 2.29 -3.95 -7.24
CA TYR A 156 3.74 -4.11 -7.31
C TYR A 156 4.46 -2.86 -6.79
N ALA A 157 4.02 -1.68 -7.22
CA ALA A 157 4.54 -0.41 -6.73
C ALA A 157 4.39 -0.28 -5.21
N GLY A 158 3.19 -0.58 -4.68
CA GLY A 158 2.95 -0.57 -3.23
C GLY A 158 3.81 -1.58 -2.48
N CYS A 159 4.03 -2.76 -3.05
CA CYS A 159 4.93 -3.76 -2.48
C CYS A 159 6.37 -3.25 -2.42
N THR A 160 6.89 -2.68 -3.52
CA THR A 160 8.25 -2.11 -3.58
C THR A 160 8.44 -0.98 -2.57
N MET A 161 7.45 -0.08 -2.44
CA MET A 161 7.48 0.99 -1.43
C MET A 161 7.50 0.42 0.00
N GLY A 162 6.75 -0.66 0.25
CA GLY A 162 6.73 -1.35 1.54
C GLY A 162 8.03 -2.10 1.85
N GLU A 163 8.66 -2.70 0.85
CA GLU A 163 9.92 -3.44 1.01
C GLU A 163 11.08 -2.56 1.46
N PHE A 164 11.06 -1.26 1.16
CA PHE A 164 12.05 -0.30 1.63
C PHE A 164 12.12 -0.22 3.17
N PHE A 165 11.00 -0.46 3.87
CA PHE A 165 10.94 -0.39 5.33
C PHE A 165 11.21 -1.73 6.02
N ARG A 166 11.49 -2.75 5.27
CA ARG A 166 11.80 -4.11 5.75
C ARG A 166 13.30 -4.24 6.08
#